data_160329d8c67ce03d741612fe593b9d82
#
_entry.id   160329d8c67ce03d741612fe593b9d82
#
_cell.length_a   1.000
_cell.length_b   1.000
_cell.length_c   1.000
_cell.angle_alpha   90.00
_cell.angle_beta   90.00
_cell.angle_gamma   90.00
#
_symmetry.space_group_name_H-M   'P 1'
#
loop_
_entity.id
_entity.type
_entity.pdbx_description
1 polymer ?
#
loop_
_entity_poly.entity_id
_entity_poly.type
_entity_poly.pdbx_seq_one_letter_code
_entity_poly.pdbx_strand_id
1 'polypeptide(L)'
;MTEKKIDRQADKAKSEQLVHQLVQRIDTHPGDADAYYELATVLVDLKSYAQAEELLMKALGLFDAQPATVEKLRYGLGNVYYAAQDYPKAIQQFDQLNDQWKGAGYLMLAQSYMANGDHKRALAFALTALGSQPKDEATLQVMAENLLALGNMAQAAQYYDQVLALDSKNGHAQFDRGLVAMVQGEPYQDYFTRAKELDPIYFDKGQKRLADIERFVQAQRSPKKPQ
;
A
#
# COMPACT_ATOMS: atom_id res chain seq x y z
N MET A 1 25.21 -16.47 5.16
CA MET A 1 24.02 -17.15 4.57
C MET A 1 23.20 -17.97 5.57
N THR A 2 23.67 -18.25 6.77
CA THR A 2 23.01 -19.08 7.80
C THR A 2 22.05 -18.32 8.70
N GLU A 3 22.35 -17.10 9.16
CA GLU A 3 21.49 -16.31 10.06
C GLU A 3 20.13 -15.92 9.44
N LYS A 4 20.12 -15.37 8.23
CA LYS A 4 18.87 -15.02 7.51
C LYS A 4 17.93 -16.24 7.27
N LYS A 5 18.46 -17.45 7.27
CA LYS A 5 17.67 -18.66 7.09
C LYS A 5 17.07 -19.15 8.41
N ILE A 6 17.77 -18.90 9.50
CA ILE A 6 17.32 -19.22 10.87
C ILE A 6 16.20 -18.27 11.28
N ASP A 7 16.35 -16.97 11.03
CA ASP A 7 15.30 -15.96 11.31
C ASP A 7 14.00 -16.28 10.54
N ARG A 8 14.10 -16.58 9.25
CA ARG A 8 12.91 -16.94 8.44
C ARG A 8 12.22 -18.23 8.93
N GLN A 9 12.97 -19.21 9.45
CA GLN A 9 12.38 -20.42 10.02
C GLN A 9 11.71 -20.14 11.36
N ALA A 10 12.29 -19.30 12.19
CA ALA A 10 11.72 -18.87 13.46
C ALA A 10 10.42 -18.06 13.26
N ASP A 11 10.40 -17.15 12.29
CA ASP A 11 9.22 -16.34 11.96
C ASP A 11 8.09 -17.24 11.39
N LYS A 12 8.44 -18.21 10.54
CA LYS A 12 7.49 -19.18 10.01
C LYS A 12 6.88 -20.03 11.11
N ALA A 13 7.69 -20.54 12.04
CA ALA A 13 7.22 -21.36 13.16
C ALA A 13 6.28 -20.55 14.08
N LYS A 14 6.59 -19.27 14.34
CA LYS A 14 5.70 -18.37 15.10
C LYS A 14 4.36 -18.17 14.40
N SER A 15 4.37 -17.94 13.10
CA SER A 15 3.13 -17.77 12.32
C SER A 15 2.30 -19.04 12.31
N GLU A 16 2.93 -20.23 12.14
CA GLU A 16 2.23 -21.53 12.22
C GLU A 16 1.61 -21.77 13.60
N GLN A 17 2.33 -21.41 14.67
CA GLN A 17 1.80 -21.49 16.03
C GLN A 17 0.61 -20.55 16.24
N LEU A 18 0.66 -19.32 15.73
CA LEU A 18 -0.41 -18.37 15.82
C LEU A 18 -1.66 -18.83 15.04
N VAL A 19 -1.46 -19.39 13.83
CA VAL A 19 -2.56 -20.03 13.09
C VAL A 19 -3.24 -21.09 13.91
N HIS A 20 -2.46 -22.00 14.55
CA HIS A 20 -3.03 -23.06 15.37
C HIS A 20 -3.82 -22.50 16.58
N GLN A 21 -3.31 -21.49 17.25
CA GLN A 21 -4.00 -20.82 18.37
C GLN A 21 -5.31 -20.17 17.92
N LEU A 22 -5.30 -19.46 16.77
CA LEU A 22 -6.50 -18.80 16.26
C LEU A 22 -7.56 -19.80 15.77
N VAL A 23 -7.16 -20.91 15.14
CA VAL A 23 -8.07 -22.00 14.79
C VAL A 23 -8.71 -22.58 16.04
N GLN A 24 -7.93 -22.88 17.08
CA GLN A 24 -8.45 -23.39 18.36
C GLN A 24 -9.40 -22.38 19.02
N ARG A 25 -9.11 -21.08 18.94
CA ARG A 25 -9.99 -20.01 19.45
C ARG A 25 -11.31 -19.97 18.69
N ILE A 26 -11.31 -20.14 17.38
CA ILE A 26 -12.52 -20.23 16.56
C ILE A 26 -13.32 -21.49 16.90
N ASP A 27 -12.66 -22.64 17.06
CA ASP A 27 -13.33 -23.91 17.39
C ASP A 27 -14.02 -23.87 18.75
N THR A 28 -13.39 -23.23 19.73
CA THR A 28 -13.94 -23.10 21.10
C THR A 28 -14.94 -21.95 21.24
N HIS A 29 -14.80 -20.89 20.45
CA HIS A 29 -15.63 -19.69 20.48
C HIS A 29 -16.00 -19.25 19.05
N PRO A 30 -16.89 -20.00 18.36
CA PRO A 30 -17.23 -19.71 16.96
C PRO A 30 -17.93 -18.36 16.75
N GLY A 31 -18.41 -17.71 17.82
CA GLY A 31 -18.96 -16.35 17.82
C GLY A 31 -17.91 -15.24 17.92
N ASP A 32 -16.62 -15.54 17.97
CA ASP A 32 -15.54 -14.57 18.07
C ASP A 32 -15.08 -14.11 16.69
N ALA A 33 -15.75 -13.09 16.16
CA ALA A 33 -15.43 -12.52 14.84
C ALA A 33 -14.00 -11.97 14.72
N ASP A 34 -13.41 -11.54 15.84
CA ASP A 34 -12.04 -11.03 15.88
C ASP A 34 -11.03 -12.13 15.54
N ALA A 35 -11.28 -13.35 16.02
CA ALA A 35 -10.43 -14.50 15.71
C ALA A 35 -10.41 -14.83 14.21
N TYR A 36 -11.55 -14.71 13.51
CA TYR A 36 -11.61 -14.91 12.06
C TYR A 36 -10.82 -13.81 11.32
N TYR A 37 -10.98 -12.55 11.73
CA TYR A 37 -10.25 -11.43 11.13
C TYR A 37 -8.72 -11.56 11.33
N GLU A 38 -8.31 -11.85 12.57
CA GLU A 38 -6.90 -12.05 12.93
C GLU A 38 -6.29 -13.23 12.14
N LEU A 39 -7.00 -14.37 12.05
CA LEU A 39 -6.53 -15.52 11.29
C LEU A 39 -6.40 -15.20 9.80
N ALA A 40 -7.35 -14.46 9.21
CA ALA A 40 -7.26 -14.04 7.83
C ALA A 40 -6.05 -13.13 7.60
N THR A 41 -5.74 -12.23 8.54
CA THR A 41 -4.54 -11.37 8.47
C THR A 41 -3.26 -12.20 8.46
N VAL A 42 -3.15 -13.18 9.37
CA VAL A 42 -1.98 -14.10 9.40
C VAL A 42 -1.87 -14.92 8.12
N LEU A 43 -3.00 -15.39 7.57
CA LEU A 43 -3.02 -16.12 6.31
C LEU A 43 -2.56 -15.25 5.13
N VAL A 44 -2.88 -13.96 5.14
CA VAL A 44 -2.37 -12.98 4.15
C VAL A 44 -0.85 -12.86 4.24
N ASP A 45 -0.29 -12.72 5.45
CA ASP A 45 1.15 -12.65 5.67
C ASP A 45 1.87 -13.92 5.19
N LEU A 46 1.21 -15.07 5.34
CA LEU A 46 1.66 -16.37 4.82
C LEU A 46 1.40 -16.55 3.31
N LYS A 47 0.81 -15.56 2.63
CA LYS A 47 0.39 -15.60 1.22
C LYS A 47 -0.64 -16.70 0.89
N SER A 48 -1.37 -17.15 1.89
CA SER A 48 -2.44 -18.16 1.79
C SER A 48 -3.78 -17.48 1.48
N TYR A 49 -3.82 -16.70 0.40
CA TYR A 49 -4.95 -15.81 0.07
C TYR A 49 -6.28 -16.55 -0.13
N ALA A 50 -6.26 -17.71 -0.77
CA ALA A 50 -7.46 -18.51 -0.99
C ALA A 50 -8.08 -18.99 0.33
N GLN A 51 -7.26 -19.38 1.31
CA GLN A 51 -7.73 -19.80 2.63
C GLN A 51 -8.27 -18.61 3.42
N ALA A 52 -7.63 -17.42 3.31
CA ALA A 52 -8.11 -16.20 3.93
C ALA A 52 -9.46 -15.75 3.35
N GLU A 53 -9.63 -15.83 2.01
CA GLU A 53 -10.90 -15.55 1.33
C GLU A 53 -12.00 -16.49 1.81
N GLU A 54 -11.78 -17.80 1.78
CA GLU A 54 -12.75 -18.81 2.22
C GLU A 54 -13.16 -18.59 3.68
N LEU A 55 -12.20 -18.33 4.57
CA LEU A 55 -12.43 -18.07 5.97
C LEU A 55 -13.32 -16.84 6.17
N LEU A 56 -13.02 -15.72 5.54
CA LEU A 56 -13.78 -14.48 5.69
C LEU A 56 -15.16 -14.55 5.02
N MET A 57 -15.28 -15.23 3.86
CA MET A 57 -16.58 -15.45 3.23
C MET A 57 -17.50 -16.29 4.13
N LYS A 58 -16.96 -17.32 4.79
CA LYS A 58 -17.68 -18.14 5.75
C LYS A 58 -18.10 -17.34 7.00
N ALA A 59 -17.18 -16.51 7.51
CA ALA A 59 -17.47 -15.62 8.62
C ALA A 59 -18.54 -14.58 8.29
N LEU A 60 -18.52 -13.98 7.11
CA LEU A 60 -19.56 -13.04 6.65
C LEU A 60 -20.96 -13.69 6.64
N GLY A 61 -21.08 -14.96 6.27
CA GLY A 61 -22.34 -15.69 6.37
C GLY A 61 -22.74 -16.00 7.82
N LEU A 62 -21.78 -16.26 8.71
CA LEU A 62 -22.04 -16.56 10.11
C LEU A 62 -22.51 -15.33 10.90
N PHE A 63 -21.99 -14.15 10.55
CA PHE A 63 -22.23 -12.90 11.26
C PHE A 63 -23.17 -11.94 10.52
N ASP A 64 -23.95 -12.42 9.53
CA ASP A 64 -24.80 -11.60 8.65
C ASP A 64 -25.79 -10.69 9.40
N ALA A 65 -26.27 -11.12 10.57
CA ALA A 65 -27.16 -10.35 11.45
C ALA A 65 -26.44 -9.29 12.31
N GLN A 66 -25.11 -9.14 12.19
CA GLN A 66 -24.29 -8.22 13.00
C GLN A 66 -23.61 -7.17 12.11
N PRO A 67 -24.28 -6.03 11.78
CA PRO A 67 -23.78 -5.08 10.78
C PRO A 67 -22.35 -4.58 11.04
N ALA A 68 -21.99 -4.24 12.28
CA ALA A 68 -20.65 -3.76 12.62
C ALA A 68 -19.58 -4.83 12.39
N THR A 69 -19.88 -6.09 12.68
CA THR A 69 -19.00 -7.24 12.42
C THR A 69 -18.85 -7.49 10.92
N VAL A 70 -19.94 -7.45 10.17
CA VAL A 70 -19.94 -7.58 8.71
C VAL A 70 -19.01 -6.55 8.07
N GLU A 71 -19.06 -5.29 8.51
CA GLU A 71 -18.18 -4.24 7.99
C GLU A 71 -16.69 -4.54 8.22
N LYS A 72 -16.35 -4.98 9.43
CA LYS A 72 -14.98 -5.39 9.78
C LYS A 72 -14.49 -6.54 8.90
N LEU A 73 -15.31 -7.59 8.76
CA LEU A 73 -14.97 -8.77 7.96
C LEU A 73 -14.88 -8.43 6.47
N ARG A 74 -15.75 -7.54 5.96
CA ARG A 74 -15.73 -7.02 4.60
C ARG A 74 -14.45 -6.24 4.33
N TYR A 75 -14.04 -5.36 5.27
CA TYR A 75 -12.77 -4.66 5.18
C TYR A 75 -11.59 -5.65 5.13
N GLY A 76 -11.61 -6.68 5.98
CA GLY A 76 -10.62 -7.77 5.95
C GLY A 76 -10.59 -8.49 4.60
N LEU A 77 -11.76 -8.82 4.02
CA LEU A 77 -11.85 -9.48 2.73
C LEU A 77 -11.30 -8.59 1.59
N GLY A 78 -11.56 -7.27 1.65
CA GLY A 78 -10.95 -6.30 0.75
C GLY A 78 -9.43 -6.33 0.83
N ASN A 79 -8.86 -6.39 2.04
CA ASN A 79 -7.42 -6.51 2.25
C ASN A 79 -6.84 -7.82 1.68
N VAL A 80 -7.56 -8.94 1.82
CA VAL A 80 -7.17 -10.22 1.21
C VAL A 80 -7.06 -10.09 -0.31
N TYR A 81 -8.08 -9.53 -0.96
CA TYR A 81 -8.07 -9.32 -2.42
C TYR A 81 -6.99 -8.34 -2.85
N TYR A 82 -6.77 -7.26 -2.10
CA TYR A 82 -5.69 -6.32 -2.38
C TYR A 82 -4.31 -7.01 -2.32
N ALA A 83 -4.05 -7.79 -1.28
CA ALA A 83 -2.80 -8.54 -1.11
C ALA A 83 -2.62 -9.63 -2.18
N ALA A 84 -3.72 -10.24 -2.64
CA ALA A 84 -3.75 -11.18 -3.74
C ALA A 84 -3.62 -10.51 -5.13
N GLN A 85 -3.56 -9.17 -5.18
CA GLN A 85 -3.55 -8.36 -6.40
C GLN A 85 -4.83 -8.47 -7.25
N ASP A 86 -5.93 -8.95 -6.66
CA ASP A 86 -7.26 -8.91 -7.27
C ASP A 86 -7.94 -7.55 -6.94
N TYR A 87 -7.39 -6.49 -7.52
CA TYR A 87 -7.82 -5.13 -7.24
C TYR A 87 -9.30 -4.86 -7.56
N PRO A 88 -9.88 -5.44 -8.63
CA PRO A 88 -11.32 -5.29 -8.88
C PRO A 88 -12.19 -5.81 -7.73
N LYS A 89 -11.88 -6.99 -7.17
CA LYS A 89 -12.61 -7.52 -6.02
C LYS A 89 -12.33 -6.72 -4.75
N ALA A 90 -11.08 -6.25 -4.53
CA ALA A 90 -10.76 -5.38 -3.42
C ALA A 90 -11.60 -4.10 -3.44
N ILE A 91 -11.66 -3.41 -4.59
CA ILE A 91 -12.48 -2.22 -4.80
C ILE A 91 -13.94 -2.51 -4.48
N GLN A 92 -14.49 -3.63 -4.97
CA GLN A 92 -15.88 -4.02 -4.70
C GLN A 92 -16.17 -4.16 -3.20
N GLN A 93 -15.24 -4.71 -2.41
CA GLN A 93 -15.43 -4.85 -0.97
C GLN A 93 -15.34 -3.50 -0.25
N PHE A 94 -14.36 -2.68 -0.57
CA PHE A 94 -14.18 -1.38 0.08
C PHE A 94 -15.28 -0.38 -0.28
N ASP A 95 -15.82 -0.42 -1.49
CA ASP A 95 -16.92 0.45 -1.93
C ASP A 95 -18.25 0.18 -1.20
N GLN A 96 -18.44 -1.04 -0.70
CA GLN A 96 -19.61 -1.45 0.06
C GLN A 96 -19.56 -1.11 1.56
N LEU A 97 -18.46 -0.52 2.04
CA LEU A 97 -18.32 -0.16 3.45
C LEU A 97 -19.27 0.98 3.84
N ASN A 98 -19.83 0.90 5.05
CA ASN A 98 -20.69 1.95 5.59
C ASN A 98 -19.89 3.18 6.05
N ASP A 99 -20.59 4.26 6.45
CA ASP A 99 -19.98 5.54 6.80
C ASP A 99 -18.95 5.45 7.94
N GLN A 100 -19.12 4.51 8.88
CA GLN A 100 -18.18 4.31 9.96
C GLN A 100 -16.82 3.78 9.48
N TRP A 101 -16.82 2.96 8.43
CA TRP A 101 -15.62 2.35 7.86
C TRP A 101 -15.09 3.06 6.61
N LYS A 102 -15.87 3.98 6.04
CA LYS A 102 -15.49 4.72 4.82
C LYS A 102 -14.17 5.46 4.95
N GLY A 103 -13.84 6.00 6.13
CA GLY A 103 -12.56 6.69 6.32
C GLY A 103 -11.35 5.80 6.00
N ALA A 104 -11.29 4.60 6.59
CA ALA A 104 -10.28 3.60 6.28
C ALA A 104 -10.45 3.03 4.86
N GLY A 105 -11.70 2.85 4.41
CA GLY A 105 -12.03 2.36 3.08
C GLY A 105 -11.56 3.28 1.95
N TYR A 106 -11.62 4.58 2.11
CA TYR A 106 -11.18 5.54 1.09
C TYR A 106 -9.69 5.44 0.77
N LEU A 107 -8.83 5.27 1.77
CA LEU A 107 -7.41 5.03 1.53
C LEU A 107 -7.20 3.71 0.76
N MET A 108 -7.88 2.65 1.18
CA MET A 108 -7.77 1.35 0.51
C MET A 108 -8.34 1.36 -0.91
N LEU A 109 -9.43 2.11 -1.16
CA LEU A 109 -9.92 2.37 -2.51
C LEU A 109 -8.89 3.12 -3.35
N ALA A 110 -8.29 4.18 -2.81
CA ALA A 110 -7.25 4.94 -3.50
C ALA A 110 -6.06 4.04 -3.87
N GLN A 111 -5.57 3.23 -2.94
CA GLN A 111 -4.48 2.28 -3.18
C GLN A 111 -4.88 1.21 -4.20
N SER A 112 -6.10 0.69 -4.12
CA SER A 112 -6.59 -0.35 -5.05
C SER A 112 -6.76 0.19 -6.47
N TYR A 113 -7.31 1.41 -6.64
CA TYR A 113 -7.40 2.06 -7.93
C TYR A 113 -6.02 2.41 -8.49
N MET A 114 -5.09 2.87 -7.66
CA MET A 114 -3.71 3.13 -8.05
C MET A 114 -3.03 1.86 -8.57
N ALA A 115 -3.12 0.78 -7.83
CA ALA A 115 -2.54 -0.50 -8.21
C ALA A 115 -3.19 -1.11 -9.46
N ASN A 116 -4.48 -0.80 -9.69
CA ASN A 116 -5.21 -1.16 -10.92
C ASN A 116 -4.93 -0.20 -12.10
N GLY A 117 -4.07 0.82 -11.93
CA GLY A 117 -3.69 1.79 -12.97
C GLY A 117 -4.69 2.93 -13.18
N ASP A 118 -5.75 3.04 -12.39
CA ASP A 118 -6.71 4.15 -12.47
C ASP A 118 -6.34 5.29 -11.52
N HIS A 119 -5.28 6.00 -11.87
CA HIS A 119 -4.73 7.10 -11.07
C HIS A 119 -5.72 8.25 -10.85
N LYS A 120 -6.68 8.46 -11.76
CA LYS A 120 -7.69 9.52 -11.60
C LYS A 120 -8.68 9.21 -10.48
N ARG A 121 -9.22 7.98 -10.45
CA ARG A 121 -10.09 7.55 -9.34
C ARG A 121 -9.30 7.43 -8.04
N ALA A 122 -8.07 6.95 -8.09
CA ALA A 122 -7.19 6.91 -6.93
C ALA A 122 -7.03 8.30 -6.28
N LEU A 123 -6.78 9.35 -7.06
CA LEU A 123 -6.70 10.74 -6.54
C LEU A 123 -8.00 11.22 -5.91
N ALA A 124 -9.16 10.90 -6.52
CA ALA A 124 -10.45 11.31 -5.96
C ALA A 124 -10.69 10.69 -4.57
N PHE A 125 -10.42 9.39 -4.42
CA PHE A 125 -10.56 8.72 -3.13
C PHE A 125 -9.50 9.15 -2.11
N ALA A 126 -8.24 9.35 -2.53
CA ALA A 126 -7.20 9.86 -1.66
C ALA A 126 -7.53 11.29 -1.14
N LEU A 127 -8.07 12.16 -2.01
CA LEU A 127 -8.53 13.49 -1.59
C LEU A 127 -9.66 13.41 -0.56
N THR A 128 -10.59 12.45 -0.74
CA THR A 128 -11.68 12.23 0.22
C THR A 128 -11.13 11.73 1.56
N ALA A 129 -10.15 10.82 1.56
CA ALA A 129 -9.47 10.35 2.77
C ALA A 129 -8.76 11.50 3.50
N LEU A 130 -8.04 12.37 2.78
CA LEU A 130 -7.39 13.56 3.36
C LEU A 130 -8.39 14.55 3.97
N GLY A 131 -9.63 14.62 3.45
CA GLY A 131 -10.68 15.43 4.04
C GLY A 131 -10.98 15.06 5.49
N SER A 132 -10.85 13.78 5.85
CA SER A 132 -11.02 13.27 7.21
C SER A 132 -9.73 13.30 8.03
N GLN A 133 -8.59 13.05 7.39
CA GLN A 133 -7.27 12.98 8.03
C GLN A 133 -6.22 13.73 7.19
N PRO A 134 -6.16 15.08 7.32
CA PRO A 134 -5.32 15.92 6.43
C PRO A 134 -3.81 15.67 6.52
N LYS A 135 -3.35 14.98 7.55
CA LYS A 135 -1.93 14.67 7.79
C LYS A 135 -1.67 13.16 7.83
N ASP A 136 -2.55 12.35 7.25
CA ASP A 136 -2.29 10.92 7.14
C ASP A 136 -1.18 10.68 6.10
N GLU A 137 -0.02 10.24 6.59
CA GLU A 137 1.18 10.04 5.78
C GLU A 137 0.94 9.10 4.60
N ALA A 138 0.24 7.98 4.86
CA ALA A 138 -0.05 6.99 3.81
C ALA A 138 -0.90 7.58 2.69
N THR A 139 -1.91 8.39 3.04
CA THR A 139 -2.77 9.05 2.05
C THR A 139 -2.01 10.14 1.28
N LEU A 140 -1.15 10.93 1.95
CA LEU A 140 -0.29 11.92 1.29
C LEU A 140 0.66 11.25 0.31
N GLN A 141 1.23 10.10 0.67
CA GLN A 141 2.07 9.31 -0.22
C GLN A 141 1.31 8.83 -1.45
N VAL A 142 0.11 8.26 -1.27
CA VAL A 142 -0.76 7.82 -2.38
C VAL A 142 -1.11 9.00 -3.29
N MET A 143 -1.38 10.18 -2.76
CA MET A 143 -1.58 11.41 -3.55
C MET A 143 -0.35 11.73 -4.41
N ALA A 144 0.84 11.74 -3.79
CA ALA A 144 2.10 12.06 -4.47
C ALA A 144 2.41 11.07 -5.61
N GLU A 145 2.28 9.77 -5.35
CA GLU A 145 2.54 8.69 -6.32
C GLU A 145 1.58 8.76 -7.52
N ASN A 146 0.30 9.00 -7.29
CA ASN A 146 -0.67 9.14 -8.37
C ASN A 146 -0.44 10.41 -9.21
N LEU A 147 -0.08 11.52 -8.58
CA LEU A 147 0.26 12.75 -9.30
C LEU A 147 1.54 12.59 -10.12
N LEU A 148 2.54 11.89 -9.59
CA LEU A 148 3.75 11.52 -10.32
C LEU A 148 3.42 10.65 -11.53
N ALA A 149 2.59 9.61 -11.36
CA ALA A 149 2.16 8.74 -12.44
C ALA A 149 1.38 9.49 -13.55
N LEU A 150 0.63 10.52 -13.18
CA LEU A 150 -0.09 11.39 -14.11
C LEU A 150 0.78 12.51 -14.71
N GLY A 151 2.06 12.58 -14.35
CA GLY A 151 3.00 13.59 -14.85
C GLY A 151 2.84 14.97 -14.21
N ASN A 152 2.07 15.12 -13.14
CA ASN A 152 1.92 16.38 -12.42
C ASN A 152 3.04 16.56 -11.39
N MET A 153 4.25 16.84 -11.89
CA MET A 153 5.48 16.90 -11.08
C MET A 153 5.41 17.94 -9.97
N ALA A 154 4.83 19.13 -10.23
CA ALA A 154 4.78 20.21 -9.26
C ALA A 154 3.94 19.86 -8.03
N GLN A 155 2.76 19.27 -8.23
CA GLN A 155 1.92 18.83 -7.11
C GLN A 155 2.50 17.58 -6.44
N ALA A 156 3.06 16.63 -7.20
CA ALA A 156 3.73 15.46 -6.64
C ALA A 156 4.85 15.88 -5.67
N ALA A 157 5.70 16.86 -6.05
CA ALA A 157 6.73 17.41 -5.18
C ALA A 157 6.15 17.92 -3.85
N GLN A 158 5.07 18.73 -3.91
CA GLN A 158 4.43 19.28 -2.71
C GLN A 158 3.92 18.21 -1.74
N TYR A 159 3.35 17.12 -2.26
CA TYR A 159 2.87 16.03 -1.41
C TYR A 159 4.01 15.18 -0.86
N TYR A 160 5.05 14.90 -1.65
CA TYR A 160 6.26 14.23 -1.10
C TYR A 160 6.95 15.08 -0.04
N ASP A 161 7.02 16.39 -0.21
CA ASP A 161 7.58 17.30 0.80
C ASP A 161 6.76 17.28 2.10
N GLN A 162 5.42 17.13 2.02
CA GLN A 162 4.57 16.93 3.20
C GLN A 162 4.83 15.56 3.87
N VAL A 163 4.97 14.48 3.10
CA VAL A 163 5.35 13.16 3.62
C VAL A 163 6.68 13.25 4.36
N LEU A 164 7.69 13.86 3.75
CA LEU A 164 9.03 14.00 4.32
C LEU A 164 9.09 14.95 5.53
N ALA A 165 8.14 15.87 5.64
CA ALA A 165 7.96 16.70 6.83
C ALA A 165 7.37 15.92 8.02
N LEU A 166 6.56 14.88 7.75
CA LEU A 166 6.01 13.98 8.77
C LEU A 166 7.01 12.88 9.14
N ASP A 167 7.57 12.22 8.13
CA ASP A 167 8.63 11.21 8.30
C ASP A 167 9.79 11.46 7.33
N SER A 168 10.83 12.13 7.82
CA SER A 168 12.06 12.40 7.06
C SER A 168 12.86 11.14 6.71
N LYS A 169 12.51 9.98 7.34
CA LYS A 169 13.15 8.67 7.10
C LYS A 169 12.36 7.79 6.14
N ASN A 170 11.30 8.28 5.54
CA ASN A 170 10.57 7.54 4.51
C ASN A 170 11.42 7.41 3.23
N GLY A 171 12.09 6.25 3.08
CA GLY A 171 13.00 5.98 1.95
C GLY A 171 12.30 5.98 0.58
N HIS A 172 11.02 5.56 0.53
CA HIS A 172 10.21 5.62 -0.68
C HIS A 172 9.98 7.08 -1.11
N ALA A 173 9.52 7.92 -0.17
CA ALA A 173 9.28 9.33 -0.45
C ALA A 173 10.58 10.06 -0.85
N GLN A 174 11.72 9.74 -0.22
CA GLN A 174 13.02 10.26 -0.62
C GLN A 174 13.34 9.89 -2.08
N PHE A 175 13.18 8.63 -2.45
CA PHE A 175 13.47 8.18 -3.82
C PHE A 175 12.59 8.88 -4.85
N ASP A 176 11.28 8.86 -4.65
CA ASP A 176 10.32 9.40 -5.62
C ASP A 176 10.37 10.93 -5.68
N ARG A 177 10.61 11.64 -4.56
CA ARG A 177 10.89 13.09 -4.56
C ARG A 177 12.17 13.42 -5.32
N GLY A 178 13.20 12.56 -5.21
CA GLY A 178 14.43 12.67 -6.00
C GLY A 178 14.18 12.56 -7.51
N LEU A 179 13.32 11.63 -7.95
CA LEU A 179 12.91 11.52 -9.35
C LEU A 179 12.21 12.78 -9.85
N VAL A 180 11.29 13.33 -9.04
CA VAL A 180 10.59 14.58 -9.35
C VAL A 180 11.59 15.73 -9.48
N ALA A 181 12.50 15.91 -8.52
CA ALA A 181 13.53 16.94 -8.52
C ALA A 181 14.42 16.86 -9.78
N MET A 182 14.84 15.64 -10.15
CA MET A 182 15.64 15.42 -11.34
C MET A 182 14.93 15.85 -12.62
N VAL A 183 13.63 15.52 -12.77
CA VAL A 183 12.81 15.92 -13.92
C VAL A 183 12.65 17.45 -13.98
N GLN A 184 12.48 18.09 -12.81
CA GLN A 184 12.35 19.55 -12.70
C GLN A 184 13.67 20.30 -12.83
N GLY A 185 14.81 19.60 -12.87
CA GLY A 185 16.14 20.21 -12.92
C GLY A 185 16.61 20.79 -11.58
N GLU A 186 15.99 20.38 -10.49
CA GLU A 186 16.35 20.72 -9.10
C GLU A 186 17.50 19.83 -8.59
N PRO A 187 18.20 20.19 -7.50
CA PRO A 187 19.15 19.31 -6.84
C PRO A 187 18.47 18.03 -6.33
N TYR A 188 18.96 16.87 -6.72
CA TYR A 188 18.31 15.58 -6.43
C TYR A 188 19.21 14.53 -5.76
N GLN A 189 20.53 14.75 -5.76
CA GLN A 189 21.51 13.75 -5.33
C GLN A 189 21.33 13.33 -3.87
N ASP A 190 21.03 14.31 -2.99
CA ASP A 190 20.83 14.06 -1.56
C ASP A 190 19.60 13.17 -1.30
N TYR A 191 18.53 13.33 -2.09
CA TYR A 191 17.36 12.48 -2.00
C TYR A 191 17.70 11.01 -2.29
N PHE A 192 18.47 10.73 -3.34
CA PHE A 192 18.86 9.35 -3.67
C PHE A 192 19.86 8.77 -2.67
N THR A 193 20.78 9.58 -2.14
CA THR A 193 21.68 9.14 -1.09
C THR A 193 20.91 8.68 0.14
N ARG A 194 19.96 9.49 0.62
CA ARG A 194 19.08 9.14 1.74
C ARG A 194 18.20 7.94 1.45
N ALA A 195 17.58 7.89 0.26
CA ALA A 195 16.74 6.76 -0.13
C ALA A 195 17.51 5.43 -0.09
N LYS A 196 18.74 5.42 -0.59
CA LYS A 196 19.61 4.23 -0.58
C LYS A 196 20.00 3.79 0.84
N GLU A 197 20.22 4.74 1.74
CA GLU A 197 20.54 4.46 3.15
C GLU A 197 19.34 3.95 3.93
N LEU A 198 18.15 4.53 3.69
CA LEU A 198 16.92 4.26 4.44
C LEU A 198 16.18 3.02 3.94
N ASP A 199 16.08 2.84 2.63
CA ASP A 199 15.46 1.66 2.00
C ASP A 199 16.25 1.20 0.77
N PRO A 200 17.35 0.48 0.97
CA PRO A 200 18.17 -0.04 -0.14
C PRO A 200 17.39 -0.99 -1.05
N ILE A 201 16.37 -1.70 -0.53
CA ILE A 201 15.58 -2.64 -1.33
C ILE A 201 14.69 -1.89 -2.32
N TYR A 202 14.01 -0.85 -1.88
CA TYR A 202 13.20 -0.01 -2.75
C TYR A 202 14.05 0.75 -3.75
N PHE A 203 15.18 1.30 -3.28
CA PHE A 203 16.14 1.98 -4.15
C PHE A 203 16.63 1.08 -5.28
N ASP A 204 17.03 -0.18 -4.99
CA ASP A 204 17.50 -1.12 -5.98
C ASP A 204 16.40 -1.49 -7.00
N LYS A 205 15.16 -1.66 -6.56
CA LYS A 205 14.02 -1.88 -7.45
C LYS A 205 13.75 -0.66 -8.36
N GLY A 206 14.01 0.53 -7.86
CA GLY A 206 13.80 1.79 -8.58
C GLY A 206 14.89 2.14 -9.60
N GLN A 207 16.06 1.49 -9.58
CA GLN A 207 17.22 1.84 -10.43
C GLN A 207 16.91 1.86 -11.92
N LYS A 208 16.08 0.92 -12.40
CA LYS A 208 15.67 0.93 -13.81
C LYS A 208 14.89 2.20 -14.17
N ARG A 209 13.93 2.58 -13.32
CA ARG A 209 13.12 3.80 -13.48
C ARG A 209 14.01 5.05 -13.43
N LEU A 210 14.97 5.09 -12.52
CA LEU A 210 15.95 6.16 -12.42
C LEU A 210 16.76 6.30 -13.71
N ALA A 211 17.33 5.20 -14.22
CA ALA A 211 18.13 5.21 -15.45
C ALA A 211 17.31 5.62 -16.70
N ASP A 212 16.02 5.23 -16.75
CA ASP A 212 15.13 5.63 -17.84
C ASP A 212 14.84 7.14 -17.82
N ILE A 213 14.62 7.72 -16.64
CA ILE A 213 14.41 9.16 -16.45
C ILE A 213 15.70 9.94 -16.71
N GLU A 214 16.86 9.48 -16.27
CA GLU A 214 18.15 10.12 -16.56
C GLU A 214 18.39 10.24 -18.07
N ARG A 215 18.14 9.16 -18.81
CA ARG A 215 18.25 9.18 -20.28
C ARG A 215 17.30 10.18 -20.93
N PHE A 216 16.06 10.24 -20.44
CA PHE A 216 15.07 11.19 -20.93
C PHE A 216 15.50 12.65 -20.67
N VAL A 217 15.94 12.98 -19.47
CA VAL A 217 16.40 14.32 -19.08
C VAL A 217 17.64 14.73 -19.90
N GLN A 218 18.60 13.81 -20.10
CA GLN A 218 19.79 14.05 -20.91
C GLN A 218 19.44 14.30 -22.39
N ALA A 219 18.49 13.54 -22.94
CA ALA A 219 18.03 13.72 -24.31
C ALA A 219 17.37 15.09 -24.54
N GLN A 220 16.65 15.60 -23.56
CA GLN A 220 16.04 16.94 -23.62
C GLN A 220 17.08 18.08 -23.53
N ARG A 221 18.16 17.87 -22.77
CA ARG A 221 19.24 18.85 -22.60
C ARG A 221 20.23 18.88 -23.76
N SER A 222 20.26 17.84 -24.59
CA SER A 222 21.12 17.80 -25.78
C SER A 222 20.56 18.71 -26.86
N PRO A 223 21.32 19.70 -27.38
CA PRO A 223 20.83 20.58 -28.43
C PRO A 223 20.47 19.75 -29.67
N LYS A 224 19.25 19.93 -30.20
CA LYS A 224 18.88 19.39 -31.52
C LYS A 224 19.91 19.87 -32.52
N LYS A 225 20.66 18.95 -33.15
CA LYS A 225 21.53 19.32 -34.29
C LYS A 225 20.66 20.02 -35.32
N PRO A 226 21.04 21.22 -35.80
CA PRO A 226 20.33 21.84 -36.91
C PRO A 226 20.48 20.94 -38.16
N GLN A 227 19.34 20.66 -38.81
CA GLN A 227 19.29 20.02 -40.11
C GLN A 227 19.76 21.02 -41.19
#